data_17c51ce8c96bad832036aeb0bd694107
#
_entry.id   17c51ce8c96bad832036aeb0bd694107
#
_cell.length_a   1.000
_cell.length_b   1.000
_cell.length_c   1.000
_cell.angle_alpha   90.00
_cell.angle_beta   90.00
_cell.angle_gamma   90.00
#
_symmetry.space_group_name_H-M   'P 1'
#
loop_
_entity.id
_entity.type
_entity.pdbx_description
1 polymer ?
#
loop_
_entity_poly.entity_id
_entity_poly.type
_entity_poly.pdbx_seq_one_letter_code
_entity_poly.pdbx_strand_id
1 'polypeptide(L)'
;MKKVFIAAVFQLAFSLCGFSAQVEPSEISVSLKLDATECVLGERIRGVVDILNVSPDVVAYGYKDAKDRFLVEVYRRSDDSQLQKVSKGAFVADFLLKPNEGQKLEVFLGDHYGLGYVGHYYAKPVLVHDGVRYEGSSRMFDIVPGMTVATAQQLFSNHKGLRRSFELVTWRRQGGEHLFFMAKDLGDRERRWRTIDLGPVMKITKPSVSVLPTGEIIVLHRHDADHFVRSELWSVPQGIEFIGHELVRDPETAGSDRVKELYDESGGVKPVEKAWWEFWK
;
A
#
# COMPACT_ATOMS: atom_id res chain seq x y z
N MET A 1 55.07 -27.78 67.98
CA MET A 1 54.16 -28.34 66.99
C MET A 1 53.58 -27.15 66.17
N LYS A 2 54.09 -26.87 65.02
CA LYS A 2 53.61 -25.76 64.08
C LYS A 2 52.89 -26.43 62.94
N LYS A 3 51.58 -26.17 62.77
CA LYS A 3 50.81 -26.60 61.62
C LYS A 3 50.93 -25.57 60.54
N VAL A 4 51.47 -25.97 59.37
CA VAL A 4 51.51 -25.18 58.18
C VAL A 4 50.24 -25.42 57.37
N PHE A 5 49.44 -24.38 57.11
CA PHE A 5 48.28 -24.40 56.21
C PHE A 5 48.79 -24.02 54.79
N ILE A 6 48.62 -24.95 53.86
CA ILE A 6 48.84 -24.69 52.42
C ILE A 6 47.50 -24.30 51.85
N ALA A 7 47.36 -23.04 51.41
CA ALA A 7 46.21 -22.57 50.67
C ALA A 7 46.46 -22.80 49.18
N ALA A 8 45.71 -23.71 48.59
CA ALA A 8 45.67 -23.91 47.13
C ALA A 8 44.74 -22.89 46.51
N VAL A 9 45.31 -21.94 45.76
CA VAL A 9 44.54 -20.99 44.95
C VAL A 9 44.20 -21.67 43.62
N PHE A 10 42.95 -22.04 43.42
CA PHE A 10 42.44 -22.48 42.12
C PHE A 10 42.12 -21.25 41.28
N GLN A 11 42.99 -20.90 40.34
CA GLN A 11 42.66 -19.93 39.27
C GLN A 11 41.82 -20.64 38.20
N LEU A 12 40.52 -20.41 38.21
CA LEU A 12 39.64 -20.72 37.08
C LEU A 12 39.84 -19.64 35.99
N ALA A 13 40.62 -19.97 34.99
CA ALA A 13 40.67 -19.18 33.75
C ALA A 13 39.38 -19.46 32.96
N PHE A 14 38.38 -18.56 33.05
CA PHE A 14 37.26 -18.52 32.11
C PHE A 14 37.80 -17.99 30.78
N SER A 15 38.12 -18.88 29.86
CA SER A 15 38.29 -18.54 28.43
C SER A 15 36.91 -18.21 27.87
N LEU A 16 36.57 -16.95 27.86
CA LEU A 16 35.47 -16.39 27.06
C LEU A 16 35.93 -16.46 25.58
N CYS A 17 35.70 -17.61 24.93
CA CYS A 17 35.65 -17.69 23.48
C CYS A 17 34.41 -16.90 23.04
N GLY A 18 34.59 -15.60 22.83
CA GLY A 18 33.65 -14.81 22.09
C GLY A 18 33.58 -15.33 20.66
N PHE A 19 32.61 -16.20 20.36
CA PHE A 19 32.23 -16.45 18.98
C PHE A 19 31.53 -15.15 18.50
N SER A 20 32.33 -14.23 17.97
CA SER A 20 31.85 -13.23 17.06
C SER A 20 31.46 -14.02 15.80
N ALA A 21 30.20 -14.29 15.63
CA ALA A 21 29.67 -14.73 14.35
C ALA A 21 29.96 -13.57 13.37
N GLN A 22 31.04 -13.68 12.61
CA GLN A 22 31.23 -12.86 11.43
C GLN A 22 30.03 -13.19 10.52
N VAL A 23 29.07 -12.28 10.47
CA VAL A 23 28.06 -12.28 9.42
C VAL A 23 28.84 -11.99 8.15
N GLU A 24 29.09 -13.01 7.34
CA GLU A 24 29.65 -12.80 6.00
C GLU A 24 28.75 -11.78 5.29
N PRO A 25 29.33 -10.74 4.66
CA PRO A 25 28.54 -9.79 3.92
C PRO A 25 27.75 -10.57 2.86
N SER A 26 26.42 -10.48 2.91
CA SER A 26 25.59 -11.15 1.92
C SER A 26 25.95 -10.62 0.53
N GLU A 27 26.24 -11.51 -0.40
CA GLU A 27 26.61 -11.16 -1.79
C GLU A 27 25.52 -10.38 -2.51
N ILE A 28 24.28 -10.50 -2.05
CA ILE A 28 23.15 -9.74 -2.56
C ILE A 28 22.38 -9.17 -1.39
N SER A 29 22.15 -7.86 -1.41
CA SER A 29 21.31 -7.18 -0.44
C SER A 29 19.94 -6.93 -1.03
N VAL A 30 18.88 -7.28 -0.26
CA VAL A 30 17.49 -7.06 -0.63
C VAL A 30 16.80 -6.32 0.51
N SER A 31 16.08 -5.26 0.20
CA SER A 31 15.29 -4.53 1.20
C SER A 31 13.93 -4.13 0.64
N LEU A 32 12.93 -3.99 1.52
CA LEU A 32 11.58 -3.54 1.18
C LEU A 32 11.23 -2.31 1.99
N LYS A 33 10.68 -1.30 1.34
CA LYS A 33 10.03 -0.15 1.98
C LYS A 33 8.59 -0.12 1.52
N LEU A 34 7.65 -0.05 2.46
CA LEU A 34 6.23 0.17 2.17
C LEU A 34 5.92 1.66 2.25
N ASP A 35 5.03 2.14 1.39
CA ASP A 35 4.63 3.55 1.36
C ASP A 35 3.77 3.91 2.58
N ALA A 36 2.99 2.94 3.09
CA ALA A 36 2.19 3.09 4.29
C ALA A 36 2.28 1.84 5.18
N THR A 37 2.26 2.04 6.48
CA THR A 37 2.20 0.97 7.49
C THR A 37 0.78 0.64 7.92
N GLU A 38 -0.18 1.50 7.62
CA GLU A 38 -1.61 1.26 7.82
C GLU A 38 -2.34 1.51 6.51
N CYS A 39 -3.10 0.53 6.05
CA CYS A 39 -3.84 0.57 4.79
C CYS A 39 -5.31 0.27 5.05
N VAL A 40 -6.20 1.00 4.42
CA VAL A 40 -7.64 0.70 4.48
C VAL A 40 -7.92 -0.58 3.70
N LEU A 41 -8.86 -1.39 4.19
CA LEU A 41 -9.24 -2.65 3.56
C LEU A 41 -9.55 -2.48 2.06
N GLY A 42 -8.87 -3.24 1.21
CA GLY A 42 -8.97 -3.16 -0.25
C GLY A 42 -8.12 -2.08 -0.90
N GLU A 43 -7.37 -1.32 -0.13
CA GLU A 43 -6.41 -0.35 -0.66
C GLU A 43 -5.21 -1.06 -1.32
N ARG A 44 -4.65 -0.43 -2.34
CA ARG A 44 -3.49 -0.96 -3.04
C ARG A 44 -2.23 -0.70 -2.23
N ILE A 45 -1.67 -1.75 -1.65
CA ILE A 45 -0.47 -1.66 -0.82
C ILE A 45 0.75 -1.63 -1.73
N ARG A 46 1.34 -0.44 -1.86
CA ARG A 46 2.54 -0.20 -2.66
C ARG A 46 3.79 -0.29 -1.80
N GLY A 47 4.85 -0.83 -2.39
CA GLY A 47 6.18 -0.82 -1.81
C GLY A 47 7.26 -0.68 -2.87
N VAL A 48 8.46 -0.38 -2.42
CA VAL A 48 9.67 -0.34 -3.24
C VAL A 48 10.65 -1.36 -2.68
N VAL A 49 11.09 -2.27 -3.52
CA VAL A 49 12.18 -3.20 -3.23
C VAL A 49 13.47 -2.63 -3.80
N ASP A 50 14.48 -2.55 -2.98
CA ASP A 50 15.83 -2.15 -3.37
C ASP A 50 16.73 -3.39 -3.33
N ILE A 51 17.33 -3.71 -4.47
CA ILE A 51 18.23 -4.86 -4.64
C ILE A 51 19.59 -4.31 -5.02
N LEU A 52 20.63 -4.75 -4.32
CA LEU A 52 22.03 -4.45 -4.62
C LEU A 52 22.79 -5.76 -4.80
N ASN A 53 23.36 -5.96 -5.98
CA ASN A 53 24.20 -7.10 -6.29
C ASN A 53 25.68 -6.75 -6.01
N VAL A 54 26.25 -7.29 -4.94
CA VAL A 54 27.69 -7.16 -4.63
C VAL A 54 28.45 -8.45 -4.94
N SER A 55 27.79 -9.45 -5.52
CA SER A 55 28.42 -10.68 -6.00
C SER A 55 29.22 -10.43 -7.28
N PRO A 56 30.15 -11.30 -7.63
CA PRO A 56 30.88 -11.24 -8.92
C PRO A 56 30.00 -11.65 -10.11
N ASP A 57 28.87 -12.29 -9.88
CA ASP A 57 27.99 -12.87 -10.89
C ASP A 57 26.86 -11.95 -11.29
N VAL A 58 26.24 -12.22 -12.44
CA VAL A 58 25.10 -11.45 -12.94
C VAL A 58 23.81 -12.06 -12.38
N VAL A 59 23.00 -11.25 -11.72
CA VAL A 59 21.64 -11.61 -11.27
C VAL A 59 20.65 -11.29 -12.37
N ALA A 60 19.92 -12.30 -12.88
CA ALA A 60 18.98 -12.16 -13.97
C ALA A 60 17.61 -12.73 -13.57
N TYR A 61 16.56 -11.92 -13.58
CA TYR A 61 15.20 -12.31 -13.27
C TYR A 61 14.25 -12.09 -14.44
N GLY A 62 13.36 -13.06 -14.68
CA GLY A 62 12.30 -12.94 -15.68
C GLY A 62 12.71 -13.33 -17.10
N TYR A 63 13.97 -13.45 -17.41
CA TYR A 63 14.47 -13.89 -18.72
C TYR A 63 14.22 -15.38 -18.93
N LYS A 64 14.06 -15.81 -20.18
CA LYS A 64 13.64 -17.16 -20.58
C LYS A 64 14.46 -18.29 -19.95
N ASP A 65 15.76 -18.07 -19.76
CA ASP A 65 16.70 -19.05 -19.20
C ASP A 65 17.17 -18.70 -17.78
N ALA A 66 16.61 -17.65 -17.18
CA ALA A 66 16.96 -17.21 -15.82
C ALA A 66 16.44 -18.22 -14.80
N LYS A 67 17.34 -18.67 -13.92
CA LYS A 67 17.01 -19.55 -12.79
C LYS A 67 16.63 -18.76 -11.53
N ASP A 68 16.94 -17.48 -11.52
CA ASP A 68 16.70 -16.60 -10.39
C ASP A 68 15.21 -16.38 -10.18
N ARG A 69 14.81 -16.29 -8.92
CA ARG A 69 13.42 -16.05 -8.53
C ARG A 69 13.33 -14.88 -7.58
N PHE A 70 12.44 -13.97 -7.87
CA PHE A 70 12.11 -12.88 -6.97
C PHE A 70 10.65 -13.03 -6.49
N LEU A 71 10.45 -12.83 -5.19
CA LEU A 71 9.13 -12.85 -4.58
C LEU A 71 9.11 -11.93 -3.35
N VAL A 72 7.92 -11.51 -2.98
CA VAL A 72 7.69 -10.88 -1.68
C VAL A 72 6.74 -11.77 -0.91
N GLU A 73 7.19 -12.40 0.13
CA GLU A 73 6.36 -13.26 0.99
C GLU A 73 5.56 -12.40 1.94
N VAL A 74 4.28 -12.71 2.11
CA VAL A 74 3.39 -12.02 3.05
C VAL A 74 2.88 -13.01 4.07
N TYR A 75 2.93 -12.62 5.33
CA TYR A 75 2.52 -13.44 6.46
C TYR A 75 1.47 -12.72 7.30
N ARG A 76 0.54 -13.49 7.86
CA ARG A 76 -0.35 -13.01 8.91
C ARG A 76 0.37 -13.08 10.24
N ARG A 77 0.39 -11.99 10.98
CA ARG A 77 1.15 -11.89 12.24
C ARG A 77 0.55 -12.67 13.40
N SER A 78 -0.76 -12.94 13.37
CA SER A 78 -1.47 -13.63 14.47
C SER A 78 -1.05 -15.09 14.66
N ASP A 79 -0.69 -15.77 13.58
CA ASP A 79 -0.40 -17.21 13.54
C ASP A 79 0.84 -17.54 12.71
N ASP A 80 1.56 -16.53 12.29
CA ASP A 80 2.76 -16.63 11.43
C ASP A 80 2.52 -17.39 10.11
N SER A 81 1.25 -17.47 9.69
CA SER A 81 0.89 -18.19 8.48
C SER A 81 1.24 -17.39 7.22
N GLN A 82 1.95 -18.04 6.31
CA GLN A 82 2.24 -17.46 4.99
C GLN A 82 0.97 -17.41 4.13
N LEU A 83 0.68 -16.26 3.56
CA LEU A 83 -0.41 -16.12 2.61
C LEU A 83 -0.04 -16.75 1.27
N GLN A 84 -1.00 -17.43 0.67
CA GLN A 84 -0.82 -17.98 -0.68
C GLN A 84 -0.95 -16.87 -1.72
N LYS A 85 -0.02 -16.83 -2.66
CA LYS A 85 -0.10 -15.95 -3.82
C LYS A 85 -1.26 -16.36 -4.72
N VAL A 86 -2.19 -15.45 -4.95
CA VAL A 86 -3.41 -15.70 -5.76
C VAL A 86 -3.22 -15.34 -7.23
N SER A 87 -2.27 -14.46 -7.56
CA SER A 87 -1.96 -14.11 -8.94
C SER A 87 -0.90 -15.03 -9.55
N LYS A 88 -0.99 -15.23 -10.87
CA LYS A 88 0.04 -15.94 -11.64
C LYS A 88 1.13 -14.99 -12.18
N GLY A 89 0.93 -13.67 -12.09
CA GLY A 89 1.86 -12.67 -12.59
C GLY A 89 3.16 -12.58 -11.81
N ALA A 90 4.18 -12.02 -12.41
CA ALA A 90 5.43 -11.65 -11.74
C ALA A 90 5.19 -10.49 -10.76
N PHE A 91 6.01 -10.37 -9.72
CA PHE A 91 5.93 -9.26 -8.77
C PHE A 91 6.45 -7.96 -9.37
N VAL A 92 7.45 -8.06 -10.23
CA VAL A 92 8.16 -6.95 -10.86
C VAL A 92 8.44 -7.30 -12.31
N ALA A 93 8.80 -6.30 -13.11
CA ALA A 93 9.30 -6.50 -14.46
C ALA A 93 10.64 -7.25 -14.46
N ASP A 94 11.00 -7.81 -15.60
CA ASP A 94 12.28 -8.48 -15.79
C ASP A 94 13.44 -7.52 -15.53
N PHE A 95 14.50 -8.00 -14.85
CA PHE A 95 15.67 -7.20 -14.55
C PHE A 95 16.96 -8.01 -14.66
N LEU A 96 18.06 -7.28 -14.88
CA LEU A 96 19.42 -7.82 -14.92
C LEU A 96 20.33 -6.87 -14.15
N LEU A 97 21.02 -7.39 -13.14
CA LEU A 97 21.96 -6.65 -12.33
C LEU A 97 23.38 -7.21 -12.52
N LYS A 98 24.26 -6.38 -13.00
CA LYS A 98 25.70 -6.68 -13.06
C LYS A 98 26.31 -6.59 -11.66
N PRO A 99 27.55 -7.08 -11.47
CA PRO A 99 28.32 -6.87 -10.24
C PRO A 99 28.34 -5.39 -9.83
N ASN A 100 28.07 -5.12 -8.55
CA ASN A 100 27.97 -3.79 -7.95
C ASN A 100 26.87 -2.88 -8.50
N GLU A 101 25.86 -3.45 -9.17
CA GLU A 101 24.71 -2.73 -9.66
C GLU A 101 23.52 -2.90 -8.73
N GLY A 102 22.72 -1.83 -8.56
CA GLY A 102 21.50 -1.84 -7.76
C GLY A 102 20.30 -1.34 -8.55
N GLN A 103 19.11 -1.81 -8.18
CA GLN A 103 17.86 -1.40 -8.81
C GLN A 103 16.73 -1.27 -7.79
N LYS A 104 15.87 -0.29 -8.01
CA LYS A 104 14.63 -0.12 -7.26
C LYS A 104 13.45 -0.59 -8.10
N LEU A 105 12.64 -1.46 -7.51
CA LEU A 105 11.52 -2.11 -8.17
C LEU A 105 10.24 -1.82 -7.38
N GLU A 106 9.20 -1.36 -8.06
CA GLU A 106 7.88 -1.21 -7.46
C GLU A 106 7.18 -2.56 -7.32
N VAL A 107 6.51 -2.76 -6.19
CA VAL A 107 5.69 -3.94 -5.91
C VAL A 107 4.33 -3.51 -5.37
N PHE A 108 3.29 -4.24 -5.74
CA PHE A 108 1.93 -4.02 -5.26
C PHE A 108 1.41 -5.30 -4.61
N LEU A 109 1.45 -5.37 -3.29
CA LEU A 109 1.14 -6.60 -2.56
C LEU A 109 -0.31 -7.05 -2.77
N GLY A 110 -1.26 -6.12 -2.81
CA GLY A 110 -2.68 -6.43 -3.03
C GLY A 110 -2.99 -7.06 -4.38
N ASP A 111 -2.14 -6.87 -5.39
CA ASP A 111 -2.31 -7.48 -6.72
C ASP A 111 -1.92 -8.97 -6.71
N HIS A 112 -1.17 -9.40 -5.71
CA HIS A 112 -0.63 -10.77 -5.63
C HIS A 112 -1.22 -11.60 -4.50
N TYR A 113 -1.75 -10.98 -3.46
CA TYR A 113 -2.27 -11.65 -2.27
C TYR A 113 -3.71 -11.27 -1.99
N GLY A 114 -4.48 -12.24 -1.47
CA GLY A 114 -5.84 -12.00 -1.02
C GLY A 114 -5.88 -11.23 0.31
N LEU A 115 -5.47 -9.95 0.29
CA LEU A 115 -5.44 -9.06 1.45
C LEU A 115 -6.84 -8.48 1.74
N GLY A 116 -7.85 -9.34 1.79
CA GLY A 116 -9.26 -8.99 1.97
C GLY A 116 -9.74 -8.97 3.42
N TYR A 117 -8.85 -9.11 4.40
CA TYR A 117 -9.21 -9.18 5.81
C TYR A 117 -8.45 -8.16 6.63
N VAL A 118 -9.15 -7.54 7.57
CA VAL A 118 -8.56 -6.68 8.60
C VAL A 118 -7.59 -7.51 9.45
N GLY A 119 -6.42 -6.95 9.77
CA GLY A 119 -5.43 -7.64 10.57
C GLY A 119 -4.03 -7.07 10.45
N HIS A 120 -3.11 -7.73 11.15
CA HIS A 120 -1.70 -7.37 11.21
C HIS A 120 -0.91 -8.34 10.33
N TYR A 121 -0.06 -7.78 9.47
CA TYR A 121 0.72 -8.53 8.49
C TYR A 121 2.18 -8.09 8.51
N TYR A 122 3.03 -8.90 7.92
CA TYR A 122 4.35 -8.48 7.52
C TYR A 122 4.72 -9.04 6.15
N ALA A 123 5.54 -8.30 5.43
CA ALA A 123 6.05 -8.67 4.11
C ALA A 123 7.58 -8.79 4.17
N LYS A 124 8.12 -9.80 3.51
CA LYS A 124 9.55 -10.08 3.42
C LYS A 124 9.95 -10.24 1.95
N PRO A 125 10.83 -9.40 1.40
CA PRO A 125 11.34 -9.57 0.06
C PRO A 125 12.37 -10.70 0.05
N VAL A 126 12.34 -11.52 -0.98
CA VAL A 126 13.21 -12.68 -1.15
C VAL A 126 13.70 -12.74 -2.59
N LEU A 127 14.99 -12.87 -2.76
CA LEU A 127 15.64 -13.20 -4.02
C LEU A 127 16.33 -14.56 -3.88
N VAL A 128 16.13 -15.45 -4.82
CA VAL A 128 16.85 -16.71 -4.93
C VAL A 128 17.76 -16.62 -6.15
N HIS A 129 19.07 -16.68 -5.94
CA HIS A 129 20.10 -16.63 -6.96
C HIS A 129 21.02 -17.83 -6.78
N ASP A 130 21.27 -18.60 -7.85
CA ASP A 130 22.04 -19.84 -7.84
C ASP A 130 21.67 -20.84 -6.73
N GLY A 131 20.38 -20.88 -6.38
CA GLY A 131 19.88 -21.75 -5.31
C GLY A 131 20.03 -21.19 -3.90
N VAL A 132 20.79 -20.10 -3.71
CA VAL A 132 20.93 -19.40 -2.45
C VAL A 132 19.77 -18.42 -2.27
N ARG A 133 19.22 -18.37 -1.05
CA ARG A 133 18.10 -17.52 -0.69
C ARG A 133 18.60 -16.29 0.07
N TYR A 134 18.36 -15.10 -0.50
CA TYR A 134 18.66 -13.80 0.08
C TYR A 134 17.38 -13.15 0.57
N GLU A 135 17.28 -12.91 1.86
CA GLU A 135 16.08 -12.38 2.50
C GLU A 135 16.34 -10.96 3.02
N GLY A 136 15.42 -10.06 2.70
CA GLY A 136 15.40 -8.74 3.33
C GLY A 136 14.67 -8.72 4.66
N SER A 137 14.87 -7.64 5.40
CA SER A 137 14.14 -7.43 6.66
C SER A 137 12.64 -7.34 6.45
N SER A 138 11.88 -7.98 7.32
CA SER A 138 10.42 -7.92 7.31
C SER A 138 9.90 -6.50 7.54
N ARG A 139 8.84 -6.11 6.83
CA ARG A 139 8.12 -4.85 7.00
C ARG A 139 6.71 -5.14 7.46
N MET A 140 6.36 -4.60 8.61
CA MET A 140 5.03 -4.73 9.20
C MET A 140 4.08 -3.73 8.55
N PHE A 141 2.83 -4.16 8.39
CA PHE A 141 1.73 -3.30 7.98
C PHE A 141 0.40 -3.84 8.52
N ASP A 142 -0.55 -2.94 8.67
CA ASP A 142 -1.87 -3.24 9.18
C ASP A 142 -2.93 -2.96 8.12
N ILE A 143 -3.92 -3.84 8.02
CA ILE A 143 -5.12 -3.60 7.24
C ILE A 143 -6.23 -3.26 8.21
N VAL A 144 -6.79 -2.06 8.06
CA VAL A 144 -7.80 -1.49 8.94
C VAL A 144 -9.15 -1.36 8.22
N PRO A 145 -10.29 -1.47 8.93
CA PRO A 145 -11.60 -1.35 8.28
C PRO A 145 -11.93 0.10 7.89
N GLY A 146 -11.32 1.07 8.60
CA GLY A 146 -11.74 2.45 8.59
C GLY A 146 -13.13 2.65 9.22
N MET A 147 -13.66 3.88 9.16
CA MET A 147 -14.98 4.24 9.68
C MET A 147 -15.90 4.62 8.52
N THR A 148 -16.96 3.86 8.30
CA THR A 148 -17.96 4.15 7.26
C THR A 148 -18.75 5.39 7.62
N VAL A 149 -18.78 6.37 6.72
CA VAL A 149 -19.47 7.66 6.91
C VAL A 149 -20.65 7.85 5.96
N ALA A 150 -20.65 7.20 4.80
CA ALA A 150 -21.80 7.18 3.88
C ALA A 150 -21.81 5.88 3.08
N THR A 151 -23.00 5.50 2.58
CA THR A 151 -23.20 4.32 1.75
C THR A 151 -24.17 4.61 0.63
N ALA A 152 -23.98 3.95 -0.52
CA ALA A 152 -24.93 3.92 -1.62
C ALA A 152 -24.95 2.52 -2.24
N GLN A 153 -25.93 2.24 -3.07
CA GLN A 153 -26.04 0.96 -3.76
C GLN A 153 -26.47 1.17 -5.21
N GLN A 154 -26.03 0.26 -6.06
CA GLN A 154 -26.43 0.17 -7.46
C GLN A 154 -26.94 -1.23 -7.77
N LEU A 155 -28.05 -1.29 -8.51
CA LEU A 155 -28.58 -2.52 -9.08
C LEU A 155 -28.33 -2.51 -10.60
N PHE A 156 -27.69 -3.54 -11.09
CA PHE A 156 -27.47 -3.73 -12.52
C PHE A 156 -28.61 -4.56 -13.11
N SER A 157 -29.62 -3.91 -13.66
CA SER A 157 -30.85 -4.57 -14.18
C SER A 157 -30.55 -5.60 -15.29
N ASN A 158 -29.50 -5.37 -16.09
CA ASN A 158 -29.10 -6.24 -17.20
C ASN A 158 -28.15 -7.38 -16.81
N HIS A 159 -27.77 -7.51 -15.53
CA HIS A 159 -26.79 -8.48 -15.04
C HIS A 159 -27.32 -9.32 -13.88
N LYS A 160 -28.43 -10.07 -14.10
CA LYS A 160 -28.99 -11.10 -13.19
C LYS A 160 -28.93 -10.76 -11.70
N GLY A 161 -29.35 -9.55 -11.34
CA GLY A 161 -29.42 -9.14 -9.95
C GLY A 161 -28.08 -8.78 -9.30
N LEU A 162 -27.03 -8.54 -10.08
CA LEU A 162 -25.78 -7.98 -9.56
C LEU A 162 -26.10 -6.67 -8.83
N ARG A 163 -25.76 -6.64 -7.55
CA ARG A 163 -25.84 -5.46 -6.70
C ARG A 163 -24.43 -5.08 -6.26
N ARG A 164 -24.15 -3.79 -6.24
CA ARG A 164 -22.89 -3.25 -5.75
C ARG A 164 -23.17 -2.26 -4.65
N SER A 165 -22.47 -2.39 -3.54
CA SER A 165 -22.45 -1.43 -2.43
C SER A 165 -21.25 -0.54 -2.57
N PHE A 166 -21.47 0.75 -2.34
CA PHE A 166 -20.44 1.77 -2.25
C PHE A 166 -20.39 2.28 -0.81
N GLU A 167 -19.20 2.39 -0.29
CA GLU A 167 -18.97 2.89 1.07
C GLU A 167 -17.93 4.02 1.00
N LEU A 168 -18.24 5.15 1.63
CA LEU A 168 -17.26 6.16 1.97
C LEU A 168 -16.73 5.86 3.35
N VAL A 169 -15.42 5.73 3.46
CA VAL A 169 -14.74 5.33 4.68
C VAL A 169 -13.70 6.37 5.03
N THR A 170 -13.61 6.77 6.29
CA THR A 170 -12.55 7.66 6.76
C THR A 170 -11.51 6.90 7.56
N TRP A 171 -10.25 7.30 7.42
CA TRP A 171 -9.13 6.82 8.21
C TRP A 171 -8.08 7.89 8.37
N ARG A 172 -7.42 7.89 9.53
CA ARG A 172 -6.37 8.86 9.82
C ARG A 172 -5.06 8.46 9.15
N ARG A 173 -4.49 9.36 8.37
CA ARG A 173 -3.18 9.25 7.72
C ARG A 173 -2.18 10.26 8.32
N GLN A 174 -0.91 10.18 7.91
CA GLN A 174 0.01 11.30 8.15
C GLN A 174 -0.55 12.56 7.51
N GLY A 175 -0.71 13.62 8.31
CA GLY A 175 -1.24 14.89 7.82
C GLY A 175 -2.74 15.12 8.04
N GLY A 176 -3.50 14.14 8.47
CA GLY A 176 -4.93 14.35 8.72
C GLY A 176 -5.80 13.14 8.49
N GLU A 177 -7.08 13.37 8.41
CA GLU A 177 -8.06 12.36 8.07
C GLU A 177 -8.29 12.34 6.56
N HIS A 178 -8.31 11.15 5.98
CA HIS A 178 -8.55 10.93 4.56
C HIS A 178 -9.89 10.24 4.35
N LEU A 179 -10.50 10.52 3.19
CA LEU A 179 -11.68 9.84 2.70
C LEU A 179 -11.31 8.79 1.67
N PHE A 180 -11.86 7.61 1.82
CA PHE A 180 -11.68 6.50 0.88
C PHE A 180 -13.02 6.10 0.29
N PHE A 181 -13.03 5.84 -0.99
CA PHE A 181 -14.14 5.22 -1.69
C PHE A 181 -13.88 3.72 -1.83
N MET A 182 -14.81 2.90 -1.36
CA MET A 182 -14.75 1.45 -1.46
C MET A 182 -16.00 0.91 -2.13
N ALA A 183 -15.83 -0.02 -3.06
CA ALA A 183 -16.94 -0.70 -3.70
C ALA A 183 -16.81 -2.22 -3.52
N LYS A 184 -17.96 -2.90 -3.30
CA LYS A 184 -18.02 -4.36 -3.26
C LYS A 184 -19.30 -4.86 -3.92
N ASP A 185 -19.19 -5.97 -4.63
CA ASP A 185 -20.35 -6.69 -5.15
C ASP A 185 -21.04 -7.48 -4.04
N LEU A 186 -22.36 -7.39 -3.97
CA LEU A 186 -23.19 -8.12 -3.01
C LEU A 186 -23.74 -9.38 -3.67
N GLY A 187 -23.47 -10.56 -3.09
CA GLY A 187 -23.96 -11.86 -3.60
C GLY A 187 -23.08 -13.00 -3.10
N ASP A 188 -23.27 -14.20 -3.68
CA ASP A 188 -22.61 -15.46 -3.28
C ASP A 188 -21.07 -15.42 -3.41
N ARG A 189 -20.57 -14.48 -4.20
CA ARG A 189 -19.14 -14.24 -4.37
C ARG A 189 -18.86 -12.75 -4.10
N GLU A 190 -18.72 -12.42 -2.85
CA GLU A 190 -18.31 -11.08 -2.44
C GLU A 190 -16.93 -10.76 -3.05
N ARG A 191 -16.93 -9.86 -4.03
CA ARG A 191 -15.69 -9.29 -4.58
C ARG A 191 -15.52 -7.89 -4.03
N ARG A 192 -14.34 -7.63 -3.47
CA ARG A 192 -13.95 -6.27 -3.14
C ARG A 192 -13.18 -5.72 -4.32
N TRP A 193 -13.71 -4.65 -4.87
CA TRP A 193 -13.01 -3.85 -5.84
C TRP A 193 -12.03 -2.94 -5.12
N ARG A 194 -11.22 -2.27 -5.91
CA ARG A 194 -10.19 -1.38 -5.39
C ARG A 194 -10.77 -0.30 -4.48
N THR A 195 -10.17 -0.11 -3.32
CA THR A 195 -10.39 1.06 -2.47
C THR A 195 -9.52 2.21 -3.00
N ILE A 196 -10.12 3.38 -3.15
CA ILE A 196 -9.50 4.57 -3.74
C ILE A 196 -9.41 5.62 -2.65
N ASP A 197 -8.21 6.16 -2.40
CA ASP A 197 -8.02 7.32 -1.54
C ASP A 197 -8.49 8.57 -2.30
N LEU A 198 -9.49 9.26 -1.78
CA LEU A 198 -10.03 10.51 -2.34
C LEU A 198 -9.37 11.75 -1.74
N GLY A 199 -8.39 11.58 -0.85
CA GLY A 199 -7.62 12.63 -0.25
C GLY A 199 -8.11 13.10 1.13
N PRO A 200 -7.53 14.20 1.63
CA PRO A 200 -7.86 14.77 2.93
C PRO A 200 -9.33 15.17 3.04
N VAL A 201 -9.93 14.95 4.23
CA VAL A 201 -11.32 15.29 4.50
C VAL A 201 -11.46 16.06 5.80
N MET A 202 -12.25 17.13 5.76
CA MET A 202 -12.69 17.88 6.92
C MET A 202 -14.05 17.41 7.38
N LYS A 203 -14.16 16.95 8.63
CA LYS A 203 -15.43 16.39 9.18
C LYS A 203 -16.49 17.43 9.58
N ILE A 204 -16.37 18.67 9.16
CA ILE A 204 -17.37 19.72 9.41
C ILE A 204 -18.66 19.41 8.65
N THR A 205 -18.52 18.90 7.43
CA THR A 205 -19.65 18.49 6.59
C THR A 205 -19.57 17.00 6.31
N LYS A 206 -20.69 16.31 6.39
CA LYS A 206 -20.75 14.88 6.09
C LYS A 206 -20.49 14.64 4.60
N PRO A 207 -19.52 13.79 4.24
CA PRO A 207 -19.32 13.39 2.85
C PRO A 207 -20.55 12.73 2.26
N SER A 208 -20.79 12.93 0.97
CA SER A 208 -21.92 12.34 0.24
C SER A 208 -21.46 11.52 -0.94
N VAL A 209 -22.24 10.49 -1.27
CA VAL A 209 -22.06 9.66 -2.47
C VAL A 209 -23.39 9.54 -3.18
N SER A 210 -23.42 9.88 -4.46
CA SER A 210 -24.57 9.77 -5.34
C SER A 210 -24.25 8.84 -6.49
N VAL A 211 -25.19 7.95 -6.81
CA VAL A 211 -25.06 7.00 -7.92
C VAL A 211 -26.17 7.30 -8.93
N LEU A 212 -25.79 7.67 -10.11
CA LEU A 212 -26.71 7.96 -11.20
C LEU A 212 -27.15 6.66 -11.92
N PRO A 213 -28.32 6.64 -12.55
CA PRO A 213 -28.76 5.47 -13.32
C PRO A 213 -27.82 5.05 -14.45
N THR A 214 -27.02 5.97 -14.94
CA THR A 214 -25.97 5.75 -15.97
C THR A 214 -24.81 4.93 -15.48
N GLY A 215 -24.65 4.78 -14.14
CA GLY A 215 -23.47 4.17 -13.52
C GLY A 215 -22.40 5.18 -13.09
N GLU A 216 -22.61 6.46 -13.36
CA GLU A 216 -21.78 7.54 -12.85
C GLU A 216 -21.95 7.65 -11.33
N ILE A 217 -20.84 7.83 -10.62
CA ILE A 217 -20.79 8.02 -9.17
C ILE A 217 -20.14 9.36 -8.90
N ILE A 218 -20.81 10.17 -8.12
CA ILE A 218 -20.30 11.46 -7.66
C ILE A 218 -20.10 11.38 -6.16
N VAL A 219 -18.90 11.67 -5.71
CA VAL A 219 -18.55 11.85 -4.29
C VAL A 219 -18.22 13.30 -4.05
N LEU A 220 -18.86 13.89 -3.04
CA LEU A 220 -18.55 15.25 -2.60
C LEU A 220 -18.13 15.22 -1.14
N HIS A 221 -16.98 15.83 -0.84
CA HIS A 221 -16.50 15.99 0.53
C HIS A 221 -15.76 17.30 0.72
N ARG A 222 -15.80 17.82 1.94
CA ARG A 222 -15.08 19.03 2.29
C ARG A 222 -13.59 18.74 2.44
N HIS A 223 -12.77 19.46 1.71
CA HIS A 223 -11.32 19.34 1.72
C HIS A 223 -10.69 20.24 2.79
N ASP A 224 -11.08 21.50 2.76
CA ASP A 224 -10.63 22.54 3.70
C ASP A 224 -11.79 23.50 4.05
N ALA A 225 -11.47 24.64 4.67
CA ALA A 225 -12.49 25.62 5.10
C ALA A 225 -13.29 26.21 3.93
N ASP A 226 -12.70 26.31 2.75
CA ASP A 226 -13.25 27.05 1.62
C ASP A 226 -13.59 26.15 0.40
N HIS A 227 -13.16 24.89 0.42
CA HIS A 227 -13.27 24.02 -0.75
C HIS A 227 -13.86 22.64 -0.44
N PHE A 228 -14.60 22.15 -1.43
CA PHE A 228 -14.99 20.77 -1.57
C PHE A 228 -14.17 20.09 -2.67
N VAL A 229 -13.97 18.80 -2.53
CA VAL A 229 -13.52 17.93 -3.63
C VAL A 229 -14.75 17.21 -4.17
N ARG A 230 -14.97 17.32 -5.48
CA ARG A 230 -15.92 16.53 -6.25
C ARG A 230 -15.14 15.46 -7.00
N SER A 231 -15.36 14.20 -6.64
CA SER A 231 -14.73 13.04 -7.29
C SER A 231 -15.74 12.35 -8.18
N GLU A 232 -15.33 11.98 -9.40
CA GLU A 232 -16.13 11.26 -10.37
C GLU A 232 -15.57 9.86 -10.60
N LEU A 233 -16.47 8.87 -10.55
CA LEU A 233 -16.15 7.48 -10.81
C LEU A 233 -17.23 6.88 -11.72
N TRP A 234 -16.87 5.81 -12.41
CA TRP A 234 -17.82 5.01 -13.19
C TRP A 234 -17.92 3.60 -12.66
N SER A 235 -19.15 3.13 -12.46
CA SER A 235 -19.45 1.77 -12.09
C SER A 235 -19.99 1.00 -13.27
N VAL A 236 -19.17 0.10 -13.77
CA VAL A 236 -19.54 -0.84 -14.85
C VAL A 236 -19.57 -2.26 -14.31
N PRO A 237 -20.28 -3.22 -14.93
CA PRO A 237 -20.33 -4.60 -14.42
C PRO A 237 -18.96 -5.23 -14.17
N GLN A 238 -17.94 -4.80 -14.93
CA GLN A 238 -16.57 -5.33 -14.84
C GLN A 238 -15.76 -4.73 -13.69
N GLY A 239 -16.14 -3.54 -13.18
CA GLY A 239 -15.36 -2.88 -12.14
C GLY A 239 -15.77 -1.43 -11.88
N ILE A 240 -14.83 -0.73 -11.25
CA ILE A 240 -14.92 0.70 -10.97
C ILE A 240 -13.75 1.41 -11.65
N GLU A 241 -14.06 2.47 -12.37
CA GLU A 241 -13.08 3.37 -12.98
C GLU A 241 -13.12 4.70 -12.25
N PHE A 242 -11.95 5.17 -11.83
CA PHE A 242 -11.80 6.52 -11.28
C PHE A 242 -11.50 7.46 -12.44
N ILE A 243 -12.36 8.46 -12.65
CA ILE A 243 -12.25 9.41 -13.74
C ILE A 243 -11.37 10.60 -13.33
N GLY A 244 -11.59 11.11 -12.13
CA GLY A 244 -10.83 12.23 -11.60
C GLY A 244 -11.54 12.91 -10.45
N HIS A 245 -10.95 14.01 -10.03
CA HIS A 245 -11.57 14.91 -9.07
C HIS A 245 -11.22 16.37 -9.38
N GLU A 246 -12.08 17.25 -8.95
CA GLU A 246 -11.94 18.69 -9.06
C GLU A 246 -12.14 19.35 -7.69
N LEU A 247 -11.44 20.46 -7.47
CA LEU A 247 -11.63 21.30 -6.32
C LEU A 247 -12.74 22.32 -6.63
N VAL A 248 -13.82 22.27 -5.84
CA VAL A 248 -14.98 23.14 -6.01
C VAL A 248 -15.04 24.09 -4.82
N ARG A 249 -15.14 25.38 -5.09
CA ARG A 249 -15.26 26.36 -4.00
C ARG A 249 -16.62 26.22 -3.31
N ASP A 250 -16.62 26.40 -1.98
CA ASP A 250 -17.84 26.47 -1.20
C ASP A 250 -18.66 27.71 -1.61
N PRO A 251 -19.88 27.53 -2.13
CA PRO A 251 -20.73 28.66 -2.53
C PRO A 251 -21.08 29.58 -1.35
N GLU A 252 -21.06 29.09 -0.10
CA GLU A 252 -21.31 29.92 1.08
C GLU A 252 -20.15 30.88 1.40
N THR A 253 -18.92 30.47 1.08
CA THR A 253 -17.72 31.31 1.24
C THR A 253 -17.45 32.19 0.02
N ALA A 254 -18.08 31.87 -1.12
CA ALA A 254 -17.91 32.60 -2.38
C ALA A 254 -18.46 34.04 -2.37
N GLY A 255 -19.25 34.42 -1.37
CA GLY A 255 -19.80 35.78 -1.20
C GLY A 255 -18.86 36.82 -0.63
N SER A 256 -17.64 36.46 -0.22
CA SER A 256 -16.66 37.42 0.29
C SER A 256 -15.77 37.97 -0.84
N ASP A 257 -15.45 39.25 -0.78
CA ASP A 257 -14.72 40.02 -1.83
C ASP A 257 -13.32 39.50 -2.20
N ARG A 258 -12.82 38.48 -1.53
CA ARG A 258 -11.56 37.77 -1.87
C ARG A 258 -11.66 36.84 -3.09
N VAL A 259 -12.84 36.71 -3.66
CA VAL A 259 -13.20 35.74 -4.72
C VAL A 259 -12.60 36.06 -6.09
N LYS A 260 -12.36 37.33 -6.39
CA LYS A 260 -11.97 37.76 -7.74
C LYS A 260 -10.54 37.37 -8.16
N GLU A 261 -9.67 37.05 -7.20
CA GLU A 261 -8.25 36.76 -7.51
C GLU A 261 -7.97 35.30 -7.90
N LEU A 262 -8.90 34.36 -7.63
CA LEU A 262 -8.70 32.92 -7.86
C LEU A 262 -9.32 32.39 -9.17
N TYR A 263 -10.12 33.21 -9.83
CA TYR A 263 -10.68 32.84 -11.14
C TYR A 263 -9.87 33.51 -12.25
N ASP A 264 -9.68 32.79 -13.36
CA ASP A 264 -9.22 33.44 -14.59
C ASP A 264 -10.34 34.33 -15.15
N GLU A 265 -9.99 35.21 -16.07
CA GLU A 265 -10.95 36.15 -16.70
C GLU A 265 -12.10 35.43 -17.45
N SER A 266 -12.01 34.11 -17.64
CA SER A 266 -13.04 33.26 -18.26
C SER A 266 -13.98 32.61 -17.22
N GLY A 267 -13.75 32.81 -15.89
CA GLY A 267 -14.53 32.20 -14.82
C GLY A 267 -14.16 30.76 -14.50
N GLY A 268 -13.08 30.27 -15.08
CA GLY A 268 -12.52 28.95 -14.78
C GLY A 268 -11.68 28.95 -13.50
N VAL A 269 -11.77 27.89 -12.72
CA VAL A 269 -10.87 27.66 -11.58
C VAL A 269 -9.47 27.42 -12.13
N LYS A 270 -8.49 28.23 -11.72
CA LYS A 270 -7.08 27.95 -12.05
C LYS A 270 -6.72 26.55 -11.56
N PRO A 271 -6.21 25.66 -12.42
CA PRO A 271 -5.82 24.33 -11.99
C PRO A 271 -4.78 24.47 -10.87
N VAL A 272 -5.09 23.97 -9.70
CA VAL A 272 -4.10 23.75 -8.62
C VAL A 272 -3.06 22.77 -9.16
N GLU A 273 -1.78 23.11 -9.05
CA GLU A 273 -0.67 22.33 -9.59
C GLU A 273 -0.83 20.83 -9.32
N LYS A 274 -0.60 20.05 -10.38
CA LYS A 274 -0.82 18.60 -10.52
C LYS A 274 -0.02 17.69 -9.58
N ALA A 275 0.42 18.14 -8.43
CA ALA A 275 1.49 17.50 -7.68
C ALA A 275 1.17 16.14 -7.03
N TRP A 276 -0.08 15.77 -6.74
CA TRP A 276 -0.35 14.55 -5.98
C TRP A 276 -1.13 13.44 -6.72
N TRP A 277 -1.79 13.71 -7.82
CA TRP A 277 -2.44 12.68 -8.65
C TRP A 277 -1.54 12.11 -9.76
N GLU A 278 -0.37 12.69 -10.03
CA GLU A 278 0.63 12.10 -10.93
C GLU A 278 1.17 10.76 -10.44
N PHE A 279 0.97 10.43 -9.16
CA PHE A 279 1.29 9.13 -8.59
C PHE A 279 0.32 8.00 -8.98
N TRP A 280 -0.70 8.28 -9.81
CA TRP A 280 -1.77 7.33 -10.13
C TRP A 280 -1.83 6.88 -11.60
N LYS A 281 -0.89 7.29 -12.41
CA LYS A 281 -0.76 6.82 -13.80
C LYS A 281 0.07 5.57 -13.94
#